data_f8eafe8fdf5e9d22ce1c837b86ef8209
#
_entry.id   f8eafe8fdf5e9d22ce1c837b86ef8209
#
_cell.length_a   1.000
_cell.length_b   1.000
_cell.length_c   1.000
_cell.angle_alpha   90.00
_cell.angle_beta   90.00
_cell.angle_gamma   90.00
#
_symmetry.space_group_name_H-M   'P 1'
#
loop_
_entity.id
_entity.type
_entity.pdbx_description
1 polymer ?
#
loop_
_entity_poly.entity_id
_entity_poly.type
_entity_poly.pdbx_seq_one_letter_code
_entity_poly.pdbx_strand_id
1 'polypeptide(L)'
;MVKLNENIRYLRKQLGLTQDQFAQQLDIKRSLVGAYEEGRAEPRLELLQKMASIASLSVDILIGRDISQLKEYEKKSLRSKEVLVITVDDHNRDNIELVPHKAAAGYLNGYADPEYIRELPRFKLPILTQGTYRAFEITGDSMLPILPGTIVIGEWVENFQDLKNGKPYVLVTQREGIVYKRVFNYLQENGKLFLVSDNRQYAPYQIDAAEVIEAWGAKAYISLQFPDANTKNEMSIEQLSGVVMELQQELQSLKAEKPLKKS
;
A
#
# COMPACT_ATOMS: atom_id res chain seq x y z
N MET A 1 -30.44 5.22 -10.79
CA MET A 1 -30.02 6.59 -11.23
C MET A 1 -29.59 7.32 -9.98
N VAL A 2 -28.32 7.73 -9.90
CA VAL A 2 -27.79 8.44 -8.72
C VAL A 2 -28.44 9.82 -8.68
N LYS A 3 -28.96 10.20 -7.52
CA LYS A 3 -29.57 11.51 -7.33
C LYS A 3 -28.65 12.43 -6.54
N LEU A 4 -28.06 13.42 -7.21
CA LEU A 4 -27.15 14.40 -6.62
C LEU A 4 -27.75 15.06 -5.35
N ASN A 5 -29.04 15.35 -5.37
CA ASN A 5 -29.76 15.94 -4.24
C ASN A 5 -29.74 15.06 -2.99
N GLU A 6 -29.86 13.74 -3.15
CA GLU A 6 -29.78 12.77 -2.05
C GLU A 6 -28.36 12.72 -1.49
N ASN A 7 -27.35 12.75 -2.36
CA ASN A 7 -25.94 12.82 -1.97
C ASN A 7 -25.63 14.08 -1.18
N ILE A 8 -26.08 15.25 -1.61
CA ILE A 8 -25.86 16.51 -0.89
C ILE A 8 -26.49 16.47 0.50
N ARG A 9 -27.72 15.94 0.63
CA ARG A 9 -28.38 15.78 1.93
C ARG A 9 -27.65 14.79 2.82
N TYR A 10 -27.21 13.66 2.26
CA TYR A 10 -26.45 12.64 2.98
C TYR A 10 -25.12 13.22 3.49
N LEU A 11 -24.38 13.92 2.63
CA LEU A 11 -23.13 14.58 2.97
C LEU A 11 -23.26 15.52 4.17
N ARG A 12 -24.20 16.44 4.12
CA ARG A 12 -24.45 17.38 5.21
C ARG A 12 -24.75 16.65 6.53
N LYS A 13 -25.58 15.59 6.48
CA LYS A 13 -25.91 14.80 7.66
C LYS A 13 -24.69 14.05 8.23
N GLN A 14 -23.83 13.52 7.37
CA GLN A 14 -22.58 12.87 7.78
C GLN A 14 -21.62 13.83 8.48
N LEU A 15 -21.61 15.09 8.06
CA LEU A 15 -20.84 16.15 8.71
C LEU A 15 -21.49 16.66 10.00
N GLY A 16 -22.68 16.17 10.37
CA GLY A 16 -23.41 16.61 11.54
C GLY A 16 -23.95 18.05 11.47
N LEU A 17 -24.04 18.61 10.26
CA LEU A 17 -24.38 20.01 10.05
C LEU A 17 -25.88 20.23 9.82
N THR A 18 -26.41 21.34 10.36
CA THR A 18 -27.72 21.87 9.94
C THR A 18 -27.62 22.49 8.56
N GLN A 19 -28.76 22.74 7.90
CA GLN A 19 -28.77 23.43 6.59
C GLN A 19 -28.17 24.85 6.69
N ASP A 20 -28.36 25.55 7.80
CA ASP A 20 -27.77 26.86 8.05
C ASP A 20 -26.24 26.78 8.17
N GLN A 21 -25.73 25.86 8.97
CA GLN A 21 -24.28 25.65 9.14
C GLN A 21 -23.61 25.24 7.83
N PHE A 22 -24.24 24.35 7.08
CA PHE A 22 -23.71 23.94 5.78
C PHE A 22 -23.72 25.08 4.76
N ALA A 23 -24.79 25.93 4.76
CA ALA A 23 -24.86 27.10 3.93
C ALA A 23 -23.75 28.11 4.28
N GLN A 24 -23.45 28.31 5.56
CA GLN A 24 -22.35 29.17 6.02
C GLN A 24 -20.99 28.68 5.53
N GLN A 25 -20.71 27.36 5.63
CA GLN A 25 -19.45 26.79 5.13
C GLN A 25 -19.28 26.95 3.61
N LEU A 26 -20.40 26.90 2.87
CA LEU A 26 -20.42 27.03 1.43
C LEU A 26 -20.47 28.49 0.95
N ASP A 27 -20.66 29.43 1.87
CA ASP A 27 -20.89 30.87 1.59
C ASP A 27 -22.09 31.12 0.66
N ILE A 28 -23.22 30.46 0.98
CA ILE A 28 -24.49 30.60 0.25
C ILE A 28 -25.66 30.78 1.22
N LYS A 29 -26.83 31.13 0.66
CA LYS A 29 -28.07 31.25 1.45
C LYS A 29 -28.60 29.83 1.81
N ARG A 30 -29.14 29.65 3.03
CA ARG A 30 -29.78 28.41 3.48
C ARG A 30 -30.85 27.90 2.50
N SER A 31 -31.63 28.82 1.90
CA SER A 31 -32.68 28.46 0.94
C SER A 31 -32.15 27.70 -0.29
N LEU A 32 -30.91 28.01 -0.71
CA LEU A 32 -30.24 27.28 -1.79
C LEU A 32 -29.87 25.84 -1.38
N VAL A 33 -29.40 25.65 -0.14
CA VAL A 33 -29.12 24.29 0.36
C VAL A 33 -30.40 23.43 0.34
N GLY A 34 -31.52 24.01 0.82
CA GLY A 34 -32.81 23.34 0.75
C GLY A 34 -33.23 22.99 -0.68
N ALA A 35 -33.06 23.95 -1.62
CA ALA A 35 -33.40 23.76 -3.03
C ALA A 35 -32.54 22.63 -3.66
N TYR A 36 -31.25 22.54 -3.33
CA TYR A 36 -30.37 21.49 -3.82
C TYR A 36 -30.73 20.10 -3.24
N GLU A 37 -31.02 20.03 -1.94
CA GLU A 37 -31.40 18.77 -1.28
C GLU A 37 -32.79 18.27 -1.72
N GLU A 38 -33.65 19.14 -2.19
CA GLU A 38 -34.97 18.78 -2.72
C GLU A 38 -34.96 18.55 -4.24
N GLY A 39 -33.83 18.79 -4.91
CA GLY A 39 -33.68 18.66 -6.36
C GLY A 39 -34.41 19.74 -7.16
N ARG A 40 -34.78 20.86 -6.53
CA ARG A 40 -35.42 22.03 -7.19
C ARG A 40 -34.41 22.92 -7.91
N ALA A 41 -33.14 22.79 -7.59
CA ALA A 41 -32.05 23.52 -8.24
C ALA A 41 -30.79 22.61 -8.24
N GLU A 42 -29.86 22.92 -9.16
CA GLU A 42 -28.56 22.25 -9.24
C GLU A 42 -27.45 23.20 -8.85
N PRO A 43 -26.45 22.75 -8.05
CA PRO A 43 -25.29 23.54 -7.72
C PRO A 43 -24.41 23.80 -8.95
N ARG A 44 -23.78 24.97 -9.03
CA ARG A 44 -22.74 25.26 -10.02
C ARG A 44 -21.49 24.43 -9.71
N LEU A 45 -20.65 24.21 -10.73
CA LEU A 45 -19.43 23.40 -10.62
C LEU A 45 -18.52 23.84 -9.46
N GLU A 46 -18.32 25.13 -9.28
CA GLU A 46 -17.51 25.70 -8.19
C GLU A 46 -18.05 25.31 -6.80
N LEU A 47 -19.37 25.26 -6.67
CA LEU A 47 -20.04 24.89 -5.44
C LEU A 47 -19.95 23.37 -5.18
N LEU A 48 -20.07 22.56 -6.25
CA LEU A 48 -19.82 21.12 -6.18
C LEU A 48 -18.38 20.81 -5.75
N GLN A 49 -17.40 21.55 -6.25
CA GLN A 49 -16.00 21.45 -5.84
C GLN A 49 -15.83 21.80 -4.35
N LYS A 50 -16.46 22.88 -3.85
CA LYS A 50 -16.45 23.22 -2.42
C LYS A 50 -17.09 22.11 -1.56
N MET A 51 -18.25 21.58 -1.97
CA MET A 51 -18.92 20.49 -1.26
C MET A 51 -18.06 19.23 -1.22
N ALA A 52 -17.47 18.86 -2.35
CA ALA A 52 -16.58 17.72 -2.48
C ALA A 52 -15.33 17.88 -1.60
N SER A 53 -14.73 19.07 -1.59
CA SER A 53 -13.57 19.42 -0.75
C SER A 53 -13.88 19.30 0.75
N ILE A 54 -15.00 19.86 1.22
CA ILE A 54 -15.42 19.77 2.64
C ILE A 54 -15.60 18.30 3.06
N ALA A 55 -16.07 17.46 2.16
CA ALA A 55 -16.25 16.02 2.40
C ALA A 55 -15.00 15.19 2.14
N SER A 56 -13.94 15.79 1.63
CA SER A 56 -12.76 15.09 1.12
C SER A 56 -13.14 14.02 0.08
N LEU A 57 -14.06 14.32 -0.82
CA LEU A 57 -14.50 13.47 -1.93
C LEU A 57 -14.17 14.13 -3.27
N SER A 58 -14.08 13.35 -4.36
CA SER A 58 -14.04 13.94 -5.69
C SER A 58 -15.45 14.35 -6.17
N VAL A 59 -15.50 15.34 -7.07
CA VAL A 59 -16.78 15.78 -7.68
C VAL A 59 -17.44 14.60 -8.42
N ASP A 60 -16.66 13.76 -9.11
CA ASP A 60 -17.17 12.58 -9.83
C ASP A 60 -17.92 11.62 -8.93
N ILE A 61 -17.45 11.43 -7.70
CA ILE A 61 -18.11 10.59 -6.71
C ILE A 61 -19.41 11.25 -6.25
N LEU A 62 -19.35 12.55 -5.96
CA LEU A 62 -20.52 13.29 -5.50
C LEU A 62 -21.67 13.28 -6.54
N ILE A 63 -21.35 13.28 -7.83
CA ILE A 63 -22.35 13.29 -8.92
C ILE A 63 -22.63 11.91 -9.50
N GLY A 64 -21.68 10.97 -9.47
CA GLY A 64 -21.73 9.71 -10.20
C GLY A 64 -22.06 8.47 -9.37
N ARG A 65 -21.96 8.54 -8.04
CA ARG A 65 -22.20 7.39 -7.15
C ARG A 65 -23.16 7.73 -6.02
N ASP A 66 -23.90 6.73 -5.55
CA ASP A 66 -24.67 6.84 -4.31
C ASP A 66 -23.72 6.73 -3.11
N ILE A 67 -23.39 7.90 -2.53
CA ILE A 67 -22.43 7.97 -1.42
C ILE A 67 -22.96 7.36 -0.13
N SER A 68 -24.26 7.10 -0.01
CA SER A 68 -24.84 6.42 1.15
C SER A 68 -24.55 4.92 1.16
N GLN A 69 -24.30 4.33 -0.01
CA GLN A 69 -23.99 2.92 -0.19
C GLN A 69 -22.50 2.62 -0.14
N LEU A 70 -21.65 3.66 -0.14
CA LEU A 70 -20.20 3.49 -0.08
C LEU A 70 -19.81 2.97 1.30
N LYS A 71 -19.08 1.85 1.34
CA LYS A 71 -18.47 1.35 2.57
C LYS A 71 -17.45 2.36 3.12
N GLU A 72 -17.19 2.31 4.42
CA GLU A 72 -16.31 3.29 5.08
C GLU A 72 -14.88 3.31 4.49
N TYR A 73 -14.36 2.14 4.09
CA TYR A 73 -13.06 2.05 3.43
C TYR A 73 -13.08 2.63 2.00
N GLU A 74 -14.21 2.47 1.26
CA GLU A 74 -14.38 3.10 -0.06
C GLU A 74 -14.41 4.62 0.06
N LYS A 75 -15.13 5.16 1.06
CA LYS A 75 -15.15 6.59 1.35
C LYS A 75 -13.75 7.12 1.65
N LYS A 76 -12.94 6.36 2.36
CA LYS A 76 -11.58 6.75 2.76
C LYS A 76 -10.56 6.56 1.62
N SER A 77 -10.69 5.51 0.83
CA SER A 77 -9.93 5.30 -0.42
C SER A 77 -10.27 6.34 -1.50
N LEU A 78 -11.51 6.84 -1.51
CA LEU A 78 -11.96 7.88 -2.42
C LEU A 78 -11.67 9.29 -1.90
N ARG A 79 -11.35 9.44 -0.59
CA ARG A 79 -10.81 10.67 0.00
C ARG A 79 -9.40 10.96 -0.49
N SER A 80 -8.65 9.95 -0.86
CA SER A 80 -7.29 10.06 -1.36
C SER A 80 -7.21 9.73 -2.86
N LYS A 81 -7.86 10.52 -3.72
CA LYS A 81 -7.22 10.86 -4.99
C LYS A 81 -6.20 11.95 -4.67
N GLU A 82 -5.25 11.61 -3.83
CA GLU A 82 -4.03 12.39 -3.75
C GLU A 82 -3.39 12.29 -5.12
N VAL A 83 -3.17 13.46 -5.72
CA VAL A 83 -2.51 13.53 -7.01
C VAL A 83 -1.14 12.91 -6.82
N LEU A 84 -0.93 11.72 -7.38
CA LEU A 84 0.38 11.10 -7.37
C LEU A 84 1.35 12.05 -8.07
N VAL A 85 2.28 12.59 -7.30
CA VAL A 85 3.32 13.46 -7.84
C VAL A 85 4.34 12.61 -8.54
N ILE A 86 4.48 12.82 -9.84
CA ILE A 86 5.51 12.20 -10.70
C ILE A 86 6.40 13.28 -11.28
N THR A 87 7.66 12.94 -11.55
CA THR A 87 8.56 13.79 -12.31
C THR A 87 8.77 13.20 -13.70
N VAL A 88 8.84 14.06 -14.71
CA VAL A 88 9.11 13.67 -16.07
C VAL A 88 10.47 14.20 -16.55
N ASP A 89 11.06 13.55 -17.54
CA ASP A 89 12.26 14.03 -18.20
C ASP A 89 11.93 15.05 -19.33
N ASP A 90 12.98 15.55 -19.98
CA ASP A 90 12.87 16.48 -21.13
C ASP A 90 12.13 15.86 -22.33
N HIS A 91 11.89 14.56 -22.33
CA HIS A 91 11.15 13.80 -23.35
C HIS A 91 9.77 13.38 -22.86
N ASN A 92 9.28 13.96 -21.75
CA ASN A 92 7.99 13.67 -21.11
C ASN A 92 7.81 12.18 -20.70
N ARG A 93 8.92 11.54 -20.28
CA ARG A 93 8.91 10.17 -19.76
C ARG A 93 9.04 10.21 -18.26
N ASP A 94 8.27 9.38 -17.55
CA ASP A 94 8.28 9.30 -16.10
C ASP A 94 9.66 8.89 -15.59
N ASN A 95 10.15 9.58 -14.56
CA ASN A 95 11.30 9.15 -13.78
C ASN A 95 10.84 8.17 -12.71
N ILE A 96 11.77 7.40 -12.18
CA ILE A 96 11.58 6.56 -11.00
C ILE A 96 12.27 7.28 -9.84
N GLU A 97 11.48 7.89 -8.96
CA GLU A 97 12.00 8.51 -7.74
C GLU A 97 12.36 7.41 -6.74
N LEU A 98 13.54 7.53 -6.16
CA LEU A 98 14.03 6.66 -5.10
C LEU A 98 13.72 7.29 -3.73
N VAL A 99 12.98 6.56 -2.91
CA VAL A 99 12.78 6.87 -1.49
C VAL A 99 13.82 6.08 -0.69
N PRO A 100 14.96 6.70 -0.32
CA PRO A 100 15.95 6.04 0.52
C PRO A 100 15.41 5.90 1.94
N HIS A 101 15.92 4.93 2.69
CA HIS A 101 15.50 4.69 4.07
C HIS A 101 15.53 5.97 4.95
N LYS A 102 16.57 6.78 4.82
CA LYS A 102 16.70 8.04 5.55
C LYS A 102 15.59 9.05 5.24
N ALA A 103 14.99 8.97 4.07
CA ALA A 103 13.90 9.85 3.64
C ALA A 103 12.50 9.28 3.95
N ALA A 104 12.39 8.05 4.44
CA ALA A 104 11.08 7.39 4.65
C ALA A 104 10.14 8.18 5.56
N ALA A 105 10.63 8.74 6.66
CA ALA A 105 9.83 9.55 7.58
C ALA A 105 9.38 10.88 6.92
N GLY A 106 10.26 11.52 6.13
CA GLY A 106 9.93 12.72 5.36
C GLY A 106 8.91 12.40 4.26
N TYR A 107 9.05 11.25 3.62
CA TYR A 107 8.14 10.80 2.57
C TYR A 107 6.70 10.62 3.09
N LEU A 108 6.51 10.10 4.31
CA LEU A 108 5.19 9.98 4.92
C LEU A 108 4.47 11.32 5.12
N ASN A 109 5.20 12.42 5.22
CA ASN A 109 4.65 13.75 5.38
C ASN A 109 4.61 14.54 4.06
N GLY A 110 5.47 14.18 3.10
CA GLY A 110 5.70 14.93 1.86
C GLY A 110 5.36 14.17 0.56
N TYR A 111 4.75 12.98 0.63
CA TYR A 111 4.44 12.16 -0.57
C TYR A 111 3.52 12.87 -1.57
N ALA A 112 2.65 13.78 -1.11
CA ALA A 112 1.79 14.61 -1.93
C ALA A 112 2.38 16.00 -2.27
N ASP A 113 3.58 16.32 -1.77
CA ASP A 113 4.25 17.60 -2.04
C ASP A 113 5.15 17.47 -3.29
N PRO A 114 4.83 18.21 -4.38
CA PRO A 114 5.62 18.20 -5.60
C PRO A 114 7.07 18.64 -5.42
N GLU A 115 7.34 19.58 -4.50
CA GLU A 115 8.70 20.07 -4.24
C GLU A 115 9.52 18.98 -3.57
N TYR A 116 8.98 18.33 -2.55
CA TYR A 116 9.63 17.21 -1.86
C TYR A 116 9.96 16.05 -2.82
N ILE A 117 8.99 15.64 -3.66
CA ILE A 117 9.21 14.55 -4.61
C ILE A 117 10.27 14.90 -5.66
N ARG A 118 10.37 16.18 -6.09
CA ARG A 118 11.40 16.62 -7.02
C ARG A 118 12.82 16.58 -6.44
N GLU A 119 12.96 16.65 -5.13
CA GLU A 119 14.27 16.59 -4.45
C GLU A 119 14.76 15.14 -4.28
N LEU A 120 13.88 14.14 -4.41
CA LEU A 120 14.28 12.74 -4.31
C LEU A 120 15.27 12.36 -5.42
N PRO A 121 16.28 11.51 -5.13
CA PRO A 121 17.09 10.89 -6.16
C PRO A 121 16.23 10.17 -7.19
N ARG A 122 16.58 10.24 -8.46
CA ARG A 122 15.80 9.64 -9.55
C ARG A 122 16.68 8.95 -10.55
N PHE A 123 16.14 7.93 -11.17
CA PHE A 123 16.81 7.16 -12.21
C PHE A 123 15.79 6.64 -13.23
N LYS A 124 16.27 5.94 -14.26
CA LYS A 124 15.43 5.33 -15.29
C LYS A 124 15.85 3.89 -15.51
N LEU A 125 14.85 3.06 -15.77
CA LEU A 125 15.06 1.70 -16.24
C LEU A 125 14.45 1.55 -17.64
N PRO A 126 15.24 1.28 -18.68
CA PRO A 126 14.75 1.16 -20.04
C PRO A 126 13.71 0.05 -20.26
N ILE A 127 13.66 -0.91 -19.35
CA ILE A 127 12.71 -2.04 -19.38
C ILE A 127 11.34 -1.71 -18.78
N LEU A 128 11.21 -0.60 -18.04
CA LEU A 128 9.97 -0.14 -17.44
C LEU A 128 9.50 1.13 -18.17
N THR A 129 8.82 0.94 -19.29
CA THR A 129 8.44 2.02 -20.20
C THR A 129 6.98 2.44 -20.13
N GLN A 130 6.13 1.64 -19.47
CA GLN A 130 4.70 1.90 -19.32
C GLN A 130 4.32 1.76 -17.85
N GLY A 131 3.53 2.69 -17.35
CA GLY A 131 3.12 2.75 -15.94
C GLY A 131 3.93 3.74 -15.13
N THR A 132 3.44 4.05 -13.94
CA THR A 132 4.10 4.95 -12.99
C THR A 132 4.81 4.13 -11.94
N TYR A 133 6.09 4.42 -11.73
CA TYR A 133 6.97 3.63 -10.86
C TYR A 133 7.58 4.50 -9.76
N ARG A 134 7.82 3.90 -8.62
CA ARG A 134 8.62 4.45 -7.54
C ARG A 134 9.51 3.39 -6.92
N ALA A 135 10.67 3.78 -6.46
CA ALA A 135 11.64 2.87 -5.86
C ALA A 135 11.76 3.14 -4.36
N PHE A 136 11.88 2.09 -3.58
CA PHE A 136 11.95 2.16 -2.12
C PHE A 136 13.13 1.32 -1.62
N GLU A 137 13.98 1.91 -0.81
CA GLU A 137 15.03 1.17 -0.10
C GLU A 137 14.39 0.40 1.07
N ILE A 138 14.49 -0.93 1.02
CA ILE A 138 13.86 -1.81 2.00
C ILE A 138 14.79 -2.04 3.19
N THR A 139 14.21 -2.00 4.38
CA THR A 139 14.90 -2.27 5.64
C THR A 139 14.35 -3.53 6.30
N GLY A 140 15.14 -4.12 7.21
CA GLY A 140 14.76 -5.33 7.90
C GLY A 140 14.88 -6.57 7.03
N ASP A 141 14.66 -7.73 7.64
CA ASP A 141 14.84 -9.06 7.06
C ASP A 141 13.52 -9.83 6.91
N SER A 142 12.39 -9.14 7.03
CA SER A 142 11.06 -9.76 6.99
C SER A 142 10.70 -10.38 5.63
N MET A 143 11.40 -9.99 4.56
CA MET A 143 11.11 -10.44 3.20
C MET A 143 12.31 -11.17 2.56
N LEU A 144 13.09 -11.90 3.37
CA LEU A 144 14.13 -12.79 2.86
C LEU A 144 13.58 -13.74 1.79
N PRO A 145 14.30 -13.99 0.68
CA PRO A 145 15.71 -13.69 0.45
C PRO A 145 16.02 -12.25 -0.01
N ILE A 146 15.07 -11.34 -0.04
CA ILE A 146 15.32 -9.92 -0.32
C ILE A 146 16.04 -9.32 0.91
N LEU A 147 17.30 -8.96 0.74
CA LEU A 147 18.15 -8.47 1.81
C LEU A 147 17.86 -6.99 2.15
N PRO A 148 18.11 -6.56 3.40
CA PRO A 148 18.08 -5.15 3.78
C PRO A 148 18.99 -4.31 2.87
N GLY A 149 18.57 -3.07 2.54
CA GLY A 149 19.28 -2.20 1.59
C GLY A 149 18.99 -2.48 0.12
N THR A 150 18.17 -3.50 -0.18
CA THR A 150 17.67 -3.71 -1.54
C THR A 150 16.68 -2.61 -1.92
N ILE A 151 16.77 -2.13 -3.14
CA ILE A 151 15.84 -1.15 -3.71
C ILE A 151 14.76 -1.92 -4.45
N VAL A 152 13.52 -1.87 -3.96
CA VAL A 152 12.35 -2.46 -4.64
C VAL A 152 11.66 -1.40 -5.48
N ILE A 153 11.43 -1.70 -6.75
CA ILE A 153 10.74 -0.84 -7.70
C ILE A 153 9.30 -1.34 -7.80
N GLY A 154 8.37 -0.48 -7.41
CA GLY A 154 6.94 -0.74 -7.44
C GLY A 154 6.24 0.03 -8.54
N GLU A 155 5.23 -0.59 -9.15
CA GLU A 155 4.26 0.04 -10.02
C GLU A 155 3.07 0.52 -9.20
N TRP A 156 2.62 1.74 -9.46
CA TRP A 156 1.48 2.35 -8.80
C TRP A 156 0.20 1.51 -8.93
N VAL A 157 -0.51 1.34 -7.83
CA VAL A 157 -1.83 0.70 -7.79
C VAL A 157 -2.87 1.77 -7.48
N GLU A 158 -3.62 2.17 -8.49
CA GLU A 158 -4.62 3.24 -8.37
C GLU A 158 -5.79 2.82 -7.47
N ASN A 159 -6.24 1.57 -7.60
CA ASN A 159 -7.36 1.05 -6.83
C ASN A 159 -6.92 -0.15 -5.99
N PHE A 160 -7.06 -0.05 -4.67
CA PHE A 160 -6.69 -1.14 -3.77
C PHE A 160 -7.52 -2.42 -3.95
N GLN A 161 -8.66 -2.35 -4.64
CA GLN A 161 -9.40 -3.55 -5.02
C GLN A 161 -8.65 -4.40 -6.05
N ASP A 162 -7.73 -3.79 -6.81
CA ASP A 162 -6.93 -4.48 -7.83
C ASP A 162 -5.69 -5.17 -7.24
N LEU A 163 -5.46 -5.07 -5.92
CA LEU A 163 -4.39 -5.78 -5.23
C LEU A 163 -4.60 -7.29 -5.37
N LYS A 164 -3.60 -7.97 -5.93
CA LYS A 164 -3.63 -9.41 -6.19
C LYS A 164 -3.10 -10.19 -4.99
N ASN A 165 -3.86 -11.19 -4.55
CA ASN A 165 -3.51 -12.04 -3.41
C ASN A 165 -2.15 -12.73 -3.59
N GLY A 166 -1.35 -12.74 -2.52
CA GLY A 166 -0.05 -13.40 -2.43
C GLY A 166 1.07 -12.72 -3.22
N LYS A 167 0.81 -11.54 -3.84
CA LYS A 167 1.86 -10.76 -4.51
C LYS A 167 2.54 -9.79 -3.55
N PRO A 168 3.83 -9.51 -3.75
CA PRO A 168 4.56 -8.56 -2.93
C PRO A 168 4.24 -7.12 -3.34
N TYR A 169 4.06 -6.26 -2.32
CA TYR A 169 3.79 -4.83 -2.46
C TYR A 169 4.62 -4.03 -1.48
N VAL A 170 5.02 -2.84 -1.89
CA VAL A 170 5.41 -1.80 -0.96
C VAL A 170 4.15 -1.00 -0.63
N LEU A 171 3.82 -0.93 0.65
CA LEU A 171 2.70 -0.14 1.15
C LEU A 171 3.24 1.04 1.96
N VAL A 172 2.73 2.22 1.69
CA VAL A 172 2.95 3.41 2.52
C VAL A 172 1.75 3.51 3.46
N THR A 173 1.99 3.45 4.76
CA THR A 173 0.93 3.38 5.78
C THR A 173 1.06 4.51 6.79
N GLN A 174 -0.05 4.92 7.39
CA GLN A 174 -0.06 6.01 8.38
C GLN A 174 0.66 5.66 9.69
N ARG A 175 0.62 4.39 10.09
CA ARG A 175 1.15 3.96 11.41
C ARG A 175 2.49 3.25 11.31
N GLU A 176 2.67 2.37 10.32
CA GLU A 176 3.85 1.53 10.20
C GLU A 176 4.90 2.11 9.24
N GLY A 177 4.56 3.22 8.58
CA GLY A 177 5.44 3.81 7.59
C GLY A 177 5.46 3.01 6.29
N ILE A 178 6.64 2.84 5.69
CA ILE A 178 6.85 2.10 4.46
C ILE A 178 7.12 0.64 4.82
N VAL A 179 6.25 -0.27 4.38
CA VAL A 179 6.38 -1.70 4.60
C VAL A 179 6.39 -2.47 3.29
N TYR A 180 7.22 -3.52 3.20
CA TYR A 180 7.27 -4.43 2.05
C TYR A 180 6.79 -5.80 2.49
N LYS A 181 5.66 -6.28 1.93
CA LYS A 181 4.97 -7.51 2.36
C LYS A 181 4.24 -8.17 1.19
N ARG A 182 3.90 -9.46 1.33
CA ARG A 182 2.87 -10.07 0.51
C ARG A 182 1.50 -9.67 1.03
N VAL A 183 0.63 -9.23 0.11
CA VAL A 183 -0.70 -8.74 0.43
C VAL A 183 -1.74 -9.79 0.06
N PHE A 184 -2.70 -10.00 0.96
CA PHE A 184 -3.95 -10.69 0.68
C PHE A 184 -5.09 -9.71 0.91
N ASN A 185 -5.93 -9.58 -0.10
CA ASN A 185 -6.95 -8.55 -0.19
C ASN A 185 -8.29 -9.10 0.32
N TYR A 186 -8.70 -8.66 1.50
CA TYR A 186 -10.00 -8.94 2.10
C TYR A 186 -10.86 -7.67 2.21
N LEU A 187 -10.67 -6.72 1.29
CA LEU A 187 -11.38 -5.43 1.32
C LEU A 187 -12.89 -5.61 1.17
N GLN A 188 -13.31 -6.55 0.34
CA GLN A 188 -14.73 -6.81 0.10
C GLN A 188 -15.39 -7.49 1.29
N GLU A 189 -14.67 -8.34 2.00
CA GLU A 189 -15.18 -9.12 3.13
C GLU A 189 -15.24 -8.30 4.42
N ASN A 190 -14.14 -7.63 4.77
CA ASN A 190 -14.01 -6.97 6.07
C ASN A 190 -13.29 -5.61 6.06
N GLY A 191 -12.94 -5.08 4.87
CA GLY A 191 -12.26 -3.79 4.72
C GLY A 191 -10.78 -3.82 5.09
N LYS A 192 -10.15 -5.01 5.19
CA LYS A 192 -8.77 -5.18 5.64
C LYS A 192 -7.86 -5.77 4.58
N LEU A 193 -6.58 -5.47 4.74
CA LEU A 193 -5.50 -6.18 4.05
C LEU A 193 -4.77 -7.08 5.05
N PHE A 194 -4.46 -8.29 4.65
CA PHE A 194 -3.68 -9.23 5.43
C PHE A 194 -2.26 -9.27 4.87
N LEU A 195 -1.29 -8.96 5.72
CA LEU A 195 0.12 -8.80 5.35
C LEU A 195 0.93 -9.98 5.84
N VAL A 196 1.68 -10.58 4.94
CA VAL A 196 2.49 -11.78 5.19
C VAL A 196 3.95 -11.49 4.85
N SER A 197 4.84 -11.85 5.75
CA SER A 197 6.29 -11.81 5.51
C SER A 197 6.76 -13.13 4.86
N ASP A 198 7.75 -13.05 3.95
CA ASP A 198 8.38 -14.25 3.39
C ASP A 198 9.25 -14.96 4.45
N ASN A 199 9.85 -14.19 5.37
CA ASN A 199 10.52 -14.73 6.55
C ASN A 199 9.48 -15.17 7.59
N ARG A 200 9.38 -16.49 7.80
CA ARG A 200 8.42 -17.14 8.71
C ARG A 200 8.59 -16.79 10.19
N GLN A 201 9.67 -16.14 10.58
CA GLN A 201 9.85 -15.62 11.94
C GLN A 201 8.92 -14.46 12.27
N TYR A 202 8.36 -13.81 11.25
CA TYR A 202 7.41 -12.72 11.39
C TYR A 202 5.99 -13.23 11.22
N ALA A 203 5.19 -13.09 12.27
CA ALA A 203 3.78 -13.46 12.22
C ALA A 203 3.01 -12.57 11.23
N PRO A 204 2.08 -13.14 10.46
CA PRO A 204 1.17 -12.35 9.64
C PRO A 204 0.26 -11.47 10.49
N TYR A 205 -0.15 -10.32 9.92
CA TYR A 205 -1.03 -9.39 10.60
C TYR A 205 -2.00 -8.68 9.65
N GLN A 206 -2.98 -8.00 10.19
CA GLN A 206 -3.99 -7.26 9.44
C GLN A 206 -3.85 -5.76 9.67
N ILE A 207 -4.08 -4.99 8.60
CA ILE A 207 -4.23 -3.54 8.66
C ILE A 207 -5.56 -3.13 8.04
N ASP A 208 -6.14 -2.05 8.53
CA ASP A 208 -7.28 -1.44 7.86
C ASP A 208 -6.83 -0.79 6.55
N ALA A 209 -7.58 -1.02 5.46
CA ALA A 209 -7.28 -0.37 4.18
C ALA A 209 -7.20 1.15 4.30
N ALA A 210 -7.91 1.69 5.26
CA ALA A 210 -7.94 3.10 5.59
C ALA A 210 -6.62 3.65 6.15
N GLU A 211 -5.72 2.80 6.60
CA GLU A 211 -4.38 3.17 7.06
C GLU A 211 -3.37 3.21 5.90
N VAL A 212 -3.71 2.59 4.76
CA VAL A 212 -2.85 2.58 3.58
C VAL A 212 -3.02 3.89 2.82
N ILE A 213 -1.92 4.57 2.60
CA ILE A 213 -1.82 5.81 1.82
C ILE A 213 -1.56 5.46 0.36
N GLU A 214 -0.51 4.68 0.10
CA GLU A 214 -0.10 4.27 -1.23
C GLU A 214 0.16 2.77 -1.28
N ALA A 215 -0.08 2.16 -2.45
CA ALA A 215 0.28 0.78 -2.73
C ALA A 215 1.05 0.70 -4.05
N TRP A 216 2.18 -0.01 -4.02
CA TRP A 216 3.09 -0.17 -5.14
C TRP A 216 3.37 -1.66 -5.35
N GLY A 217 2.88 -2.22 -6.46
CA GLY A 217 3.10 -3.62 -6.83
C GLY A 217 4.56 -3.86 -7.24
N ALA A 218 5.27 -4.71 -6.51
CA ALA A 218 6.69 -4.95 -6.81
C ALA A 218 6.88 -5.54 -8.21
N LYS A 219 7.71 -4.88 -9.04
CA LYS A 219 8.02 -5.27 -10.42
C LYS A 219 9.45 -5.71 -10.62
N ALA A 220 10.38 -5.02 -9.95
CA ALA A 220 11.80 -5.31 -10.03
C ALA A 220 12.48 -4.96 -8.70
N TYR A 221 13.69 -5.42 -8.53
CA TYR A 221 14.54 -4.98 -7.41
C TYR A 221 15.99 -4.85 -7.87
N ILE A 222 16.72 -3.98 -7.19
CA ILE A 222 18.16 -3.77 -7.38
C ILE A 222 18.83 -4.09 -6.04
N SER A 223 19.65 -5.11 -6.01
CA SER A 223 20.49 -5.43 -4.86
C SER A 223 21.90 -4.90 -5.11
N LEU A 224 22.42 -4.14 -4.16
CA LEU A 224 23.82 -3.72 -4.15
C LEU A 224 24.73 -4.73 -3.45
N GLN A 225 24.16 -5.77 -2.89
CA GLN A 225 24.84 -6.88 -2.25
C GLN A 225 24.79 -8.10 -3.15
N PHE A 226 25.95 -8.67 -3.44
CA PHE A 226 26.01 -9.95 -4.12
C PHE A 226 25.73 -11.07 -3.11
N PRO A 227 25.01 -12.12 -3.51
CA PRO A 227 24.80 -13.30 -2.66
C PRO A 227 26.15 -13.93 -2.34
N ASP A 228 26.43 -14.18 -1.07
CA ASP A 228 27.60 -14.96 -0.69
C ASP A 228 27.49 -16.38 -1.21
N ALA A 229 28.53 -16.86 -1.87
CA ALA A 229 28.56 -18.23 -2.43
C ALA A 229 28.35 -19.31 -1.35
N ASN A 230 28.58 -18.98 -0.08
CA ASN A 230 28.48 -19.89 1.07
C ASN A 230 27.10 -19.87 1.77
N THR A 231 26.21 -18.95 1.45
CA THR A 231 24.87 -18.91 2.08
C THR A 231 23.90 -19.94 1.52
N LYS A 232 24.31 -20.76 0.54
CA LYS A 232 23.52 -21.88 0.00
C LYS A 232 23.77 -23.23 0.68
N ASN A 233 24.47 -23.28 1.79
CA ASN A 233 24.61 -24.52 2.57
C ASN A 233 23.51 -24.66 3.63
N GLU A 234 22.27 -24.30 3.33
CA GLU A 234 21.14 -25.01 3.93
C GLU A 234 21.21 -26.43 3.35
N MET A 235 21.71 -27.38 4.14
CA MET A 235 21.66 -28.77 3.77
C MET A 235 20.21 -29.13 3.43
N SER A 236 19.98 -29.69 2.23
CA SER A 236 18.64 -30.15 1.90
C SER A 236 18.18 -31.18 2.94
N ILE A 237 16.87 -31.35 3.12
CA ILE A 237 16.32 -32.32 4.05
C ILE A 237 16.89 -33.72 3.71
N GLU A 238 17.12 -33.99 2.42
CA GLU A 238 17.75 -35.23 1.96
C GLU A 238 19.23 -35.36 2.41
N GLN A 239 20.00 -34.29 2.30
CA GLN A 239 21.38 -34.26 2.77
C GLN A 239 21.46 -34.39 4.30
N LEU A 240 20.56 -33.69 5.04
CA LEU A 240 20.47 -33.82 6.48
C LEU A 240 20.08 -35.23 6.89
N SER A 241 19.12 -35.86 6.20
CA SER A 241 18.74 -37.26 6.41
C SER A 241 19.88 -38.22 6.13
N GLY A 242 20.69 -37.97 5.08
CA GLY A 242 21.89 -38.71 4.77
C GLY A 242 22.90 -38.72 5.91
N VAL A 243 23.24 -37.51 6.42
CA VAL A 243 24.17 -37.35 7.56
C VAL A 243 23.63 -38.01 8.83
N VAL A 244 22.33 -37.94 9.10
CA VAL A 244 21.72 -38.60 10.26
C VAL A 244 21.82 -40.15 10.13
N MET A 245 21.60 -40.70 8.92
CA MET A 245 21.74 -42.11 8.67
C MET A 245 23.20 -42.60 8.83
N GLU A 246 24.17 -41.86 8.31
CA GLU A 246 25.59 -42.13 8.51
C GLU A 246 25.96 -42.15 9.99
N LEU A 247 25.57 -41.12 10.74
CA LEU A 247 25.81 -41.09 12.20
C LEU A 247 25.13 -42.20 12.94
N GLN A 248 23.94 -42.66 12.52
CA GLN A 248 23.28 -43.82 13.12
C GLN A 248 24.03 -45.13 12.82
N GLN A 249 24.59 -45.32 11.62
CA GLN A 249 25.40 -46.48 11.27
C GLN A 249 26.71 -46.49 12.05
N GLU A 250 27.41 -45.36 12.19
CA GLU A 250 28.61 -45.24 13.01
C GLU A 250 28.33 -45.58 14.48
N LEU A 251 27.25 -45.07 15.04
CA LEU A 251 26.84 -45.37 16.40
C LEU A 251 26.51 -46.85 16.60
N GLN A 252 25.94 -47.52 15.61
CA GLN A 252 25.69 -48.97 15.66
C GLN A 252 26.99 -49.78 15.60
N SER A 253 27.94 -49.39 14.75
CA SER A 253 29.24 -50.03 14.65
C SER A 253 30.06 -49.89 15.93
N LEU A 254 30.09 -48.70 16.52
CA LEU A 254 30.76 -48.42 17.81
C LEU A 254 30.13 -49.19 18.99
N LYS A 255 28.82 -49.42 18.96
CA LYS A 255 28.13 -50.27 19.96
C LYS A 255 28.42 -51.76 19.77
N ALA A 256 28.65 -52.21 18.55
CA ALA A 256 29.01 -53.61 18.24
C ALA A 256 30.47 -53.93 18.61
N GLU A 257 31.38 -52.94 18.55
CA GLU A 257 32.78 -53.09 18.88
C GLU A 257 33.11 -53.05 20.40
N LYS A 258 32.15 -52.71 21.27
CA LYS A 258 32.31 -52.80 22.73
C LYS A 258 31.77 -54.10 23.25
N PRO A 259 32.57 -55.19 23.36
CA PRO A 259 32.18 -56.40 24.08
C PRO A 259 32.04 -56.01 25.55
N LEU A 260 30.92 -56.38 26.16
CA LEU A 260 30.72 -56.41 27.61
C LEU A 260 31.86 -57.08 28.30
N LYS A 261 32.77 -56.37 28.97
CA LYS A 261 33.63 -56.94 30.02
C LYS A 261 32.68 -57.38 31.13
N LYS A 262 32.38 -58.65 31.16
CA LYS A 262 31.80 -59.31 32.36
C LYS A 262 32.88 -59.34 33.42
N SER A 263 32.66 -58.71 34.53
CA SER A 263 33.32 -58.97 35.82
C SER A 263 32.63 -60.13 36.51
#